data_734faba492fab7077d801d9a32c99b96
#
_entry.id   734faba492fab7077d801d9a32c99b96
#
_cell.length_a   1.000
_cell.length_b   1.000
_cell.length_c   1.000
_cell.angle_alpha   90.00
_cell.angle_beta   90.00
_cell.angle_gamma   90.00
#
_symmetry.space_group_name_H-M   'P 1'
#
loop_
_entity.id
_entity.type
_entity.pdbx_description
1 polymer ?
#
loop_
_entity_poly.entity_id
_entity_poly.type
_entity_poly.pdbx_seq_one_letter_code
_entity_poly.pdbx_strand_id
1 'polypeptide(L)'
;MVLLVPFDGSDLSRTALERATEFATYRNEDVLALTVIPNEPEYALERGWVDANDPFDIEAIADRMAEQVEAVAPEASFRYEVPEDVSSMASITTDVVRTVRQVANEVDASIVFVGSENAGRVSTPVSSVGSPVSEDPQYDVHIVRHA
;
A
#
# COMPACT_ATOMS: atom_id res chain seq x y z
N MET A 1 12.96 12.87 2.67
CA MET A 1 12.17 11.79 3.27
C MET A 1 11.01 11.44 2.35
N VAL A 2 10.39 10.32 2.58
CA VAL A 2 9.37 9.78 1.69
C VAL A 2 8.04 9.66 2.39
N LEU A 3 6.97 10.07 1.71
CA LEU A 3 5.60 9.81 2.11
C LEU A 3 5.14 8.57 1.34
N LEU A 4 4.78 7.52 2.06
CA LEU A 4 4.38 6.25 1.44
C LEU A 4 2.86 6.13 1.41
N VAL A 5 2.33 5.75 0.25
CA VAL A 5 0.89 5.58 0.07
C VAL A 5 0.62 4.18 -0.49
N PRO A 6 0.17 3.24 0.34
CA PRO A 6 -0.35 1.97 -0.19
C PRO A 6 -1.55 2.25 -1.09
N PHE A 7 -1.49 1.78 -2.33
CA PHE A 7 -2.47 2.12 -3.35
C PHE A 7 -3.03 0.85 -3.99
N ASP A 8 -4.34 0.70 -3.92
CA ASP A 8 -5.04 -0.46 -4.49
C ASP A 8 -6.12 -0.07 -5.51
N GLY A 9 -6.19 1.20 -5.89
CA GLY A 9 -7.20 1.70 -6.80
C GLY A 9 -8.53 2.02 -6.16
N SER A 10 -8.69 1.80 -4.86
CA SER A 10 -9.92 2.15 -4.14
C SER A 10 -10.05 3.67 -3.99
N ASP A 11 -11.26 4.13 -3.73
CA ASP A 11 -11.52 5.55 -3.51
C ASP A 11 -10.73 6.09 -2.32
N LEU A 12 -10.63 5.32 -1.24
CA LEU A 12 -9.85 5.74 -0.08
C LEU A 12 -8.36 5.84 -0.39
N SER A 13 -7.80 4.92 -1.18
CA SER A 13 -6.39 5.00 -1.55
C SER A 13 -6.11 6.16 -2.49
N ARG A 14 -7.03 6.50 -3.37
CA ARG A 14 -6.90 7.69 -4.22
C ARG A 14 -6.90 8.97 -3.39
N THR A 15 -7.80 9.07 -2.42
CA THR A 15 -7.84 10.21 -1.52
C THR A 15 -6.57 10.29 -0.67
N ALA A 16 -6.08 9.15 -0.20
CA ALA A 16 -4.82 9.08 0.53
C ALA A 16 -3.66 9.63 -0.31
N LEU A 17 -3.62 9.25 -1.59
CA LEU A 17 -2.60 9.72 -2.52
C LEU A 17 -2.69 11.23 -2.73
N GLU A 18 -3.91 11.77 -2.90
CA GLU A 18 -4.13 13.21 -3.04
C GLU A 18 -3.63 13.96 -1.80
N ARG A 19 -3.95 13.47 -0.61
CA ARG A 19 -3.54 14.11 0.64
C ARG A 19 -2.03 14.06 0.83
N ALA A 20 -1.41 12.94 0.49
CA ALA A 20 0.04 12.83 0.56
C ALA A 20 0.71 13.85 -0.37
N THR A 21 0.14 14.02 -1.57
CA THR A 21 0.66 14.98 -2.55
C THR A 21 0.57 16.41 -2.03
N GLU A 22 -0.56 16.78 -1.43
CA GLU A 22 -0.72 18.10 -0.81
C GLU A 22 0.27 18.30 0.34
N PHE A 23 0.44 17.29 1.17
CA PHE A 23 1.36 17.34 2.29
C PHE A 23 2.80 17.46 1.83
N ALA A 24 3.15 16.75 0.77
CA ALA A 24 4.49 16.79 0.19
C ALA A 24 4.88 18.19 -0.27
N THR A 25 3.93 18.95 -0.80
CA THR A 25 4.16 20.33 -1.23
C THR A 25 4.63 21.20 -0.07
N TYR A 26 4.05 21.01 1.11
CA TYR A 26 4.44 21.77 2.29
C TYR A 26 5.79 21.35 2.85
N ARG A 27 6.08 20.07 2.82
CA ARG A 27 7.26 19.52 3.49
C ARG A 27 8.43 19.28 2.55
N ASN A 28 8.23 19.50 1.27
CA ASN A 28 9.24 19.22 0.25
C ASN A 28 9.74 17.77 0.35
N GLU A 29 8.82 16.84 0.46
CA GLU A 29 9.10 15.41 0.51
C GLU A 29 8.59 14.73 -0.76
N ASP A 30 9.16 13.57 -1.06
CA ASP A 30 8.73 12.76 -2.21
C ASP A 30 7.56 11.86 -1.83
N VAL A 31 6.68 11.57 -2.79
CA VAL A 31 5.56 10.64 -2.60
C VAL A 31 5.85 9.36 -3.37
N LEU A 32 5.72 8.24 -2.69
CA LEU A 32 5.82 6.91 -3.28
C LEU A 32 4.49 6.18 -3.12
N ALA A 33 3.84 5.87 -4.24
CA ALA A 33 2.67 5.02 -4.26
C ALA A 33 3.12 3.57 -4.41
N LEU A 34 2.65 2.70 -3.53
CA LEU A 34 3.02 1.29 -3.50
C LEU A 34 1.79 0.41 -3.68
N THR A 35 1.81 -0.45 -4.68
CA THR A 35 0.80 -1.49 -4.83
C THR A 35 1.42 -2.84 -4.49
N VAL A 36 0.81 -3.55 -3.55
CA VAL A 36 1.21 -4.91 -3.22
C VAL A 36 0.26 -5.85 -3.95
N ILE A 37 0.81 -6.68 -4.83
CA ILE A 37 0.04 -7.58 -5.70
C ILE A 37 0.35 -9.02 -5.31
N PRO A 38 -0.49 -9.64 -4.44
CA PRO A 38 -0.32 -11.05 -4.13
C PRO A 38 -0.48 -11.91 -5.39
N ASN A 39 0.31 -12.95 -5.49
CA ASN A 39 0.22 -13.89 -6.62
C ASN A 39 -0.95 -14.84 -6.38
N GLU A 40 -2.16 -14.27 -6.36
CA GLU A 40 -3.40 -14.98 -6.07
C GLU A 40 -4.54 -14.40 -6.90
N PRO A 41 -5.02 -15.13 -7.90
CA PRO A 41 -6.09 -14.63 -8.79
C PRO A 41 -7.37 -14.22 -8.07
N GLU A 42 -7.75 -14.94 -7.03
CA GLU A 42 -8.98 -14.62 -6.29
C GLU A 42 -8.89 -13.27 -5.59
N TYR A 43 -7.72 -12.94 -5.06
CA TYR A 43 -7.49 -11.65 -4.43
C TYR A 43 -7.66 -10.51 -5.44
N ALA A 44 -7.08 -10.67 -6.63
CA ALA A 44 -7.21 -9.67 -7.70
C ALA A 44 -8.65 -9.52 -8.17
N LEU A 45 -9.38 -10.63 -8.25
CA LEU A 45 -10.79 -10.62 -8.65
C LEU A 45 -11.64 -9.87 -7.62
N GLU A 46 -11.45 -10.14 -6.34
CA GLU A 46 -12.19 -9.48 -5.27
C GLU A 46 -11.95 -7.99 -5.23
N ARG A 47 -10.75 -7.54 -5.60
CA ARG A 47 -10.41 -6.11 -5.62
C ARG A 47 -10.82 -5.42 -6.91
N GLY A 48 -11.35 -6.15 -7.88
CA GLY A 48 -11.75 -5.58 -9.16
C GLY A 48 -10.58 -5.26 -10.08
N TRP A 49 -9.40 -5.80 -9.80
CA TRP A 49 -8.22 -5.60 -10.64
C TRP A 49 -8.31 -6.38 -11.94
N VAL A 50 -9.01 -7.50 -11.92
CA VAL A 50 -9.29 -8.32 -13.10
C VAL A 50 -10.75 -8.74 -13.07
N ASP A 51 -11.32 -9.02 -14.26
CA ASP A 51 -12.66 -9.60 -14.38
C ASP A 51 -12.56 -11.12 -14.42
N ALA A 52 -13.68 -11.81 -14.19
CA ALA A 52 -13.72 -13.27 -14.13
C ALA A 52 -13.20 -13.96 -15.39
N ASN A 53 -13.31 -13.29 -16.54
CA ASN A 53 -12.90 -13.83 -17.83
C ASN A 53 -11.51 -13.37 -18.27
N ASP A 54 -10.88 -12.49 -17.50
CA ASP A 54 -9.56 -11.97 -17.84
C ASP A 54 -8.46 -12.88 -17.29
N PRO A 55 -7.34 -13.01 -17.99
CA PRO A 55 -6.20 -13.71 -17.45
C PRO A 55 -5.61 -12.93 -16.28
N PHE A 56 -5.10 -13.65 -15.30
CA PHE A 56 -4.39 -13.03 -14.19
C PHE A 56 -2.96 -12.72 -14.64
N ASP A 57 -2.62 -11.45 -14.72
CA ASP A 57 -1.30 -10.99 -15.14
C ASP A 57 -0.86 -9.85 -14.21
N ILE A 58 0.15 -10.14 -13.40
CA ILE A 58 0.68 -9.20 -12.41
C ILE A 58 1.20 -7.92 -13.07
N GLU A 59 1.93 -8.04 -14.17
CA GLU A 59 2.46 -6.87 -14.86
C GLU A 59 1.35 -5.97 -15.41
N ALA A 60 0.29 -6.56 -15.95
CA ALA A 60 -0.85 -5.80 -16.45
C ALA A 60 -1.56 -5.07 -15.31
N ILE A 61 -1.70 -5.70 -14.16
CA ILE A 61 -2.27 -5.07 -12.97
C ILE A 61 -1.39 -3.90 -12.53
N ALA A 62 -0.09 -4.12 -12.46
CA ALA A 62 0.86 -3.08 -12.07
C ALA A 62 0.81 -1.88 -13.00
N ASP A 63 0.74 -2.12 -14.31
CA ASP A 63 0.65 -1.05 -15.31
C ASP A 63 -0.62 -0.24 -15.13
N ARG A 64 -1.74 -0.90 -14.86
CA ARG A 64 -3.02 -0.24 -14.61
C ARG A 64 -2.98 0.62 -13.37
N MET A 65 -2.38 0.10 -12.29
CA MET A 65 -2.24 0.87 -11.05
C MET A 65 -1.31 2.06 -11.27
N ALA A 66 -0.23 1.90 -12.00
CA ALA A 66 0.69 2.99 -12.33
C ALA A 66 -0.03 4.10 -13.11
N GLU A 67 -0.87 3.75 -14.06
CA GLU A 67 -1.66 4.72 -14.81
C GLU A 67 -2.61 5.50 -13.91
N GLN A 68 -3.26 4.82 -12.98
CA GLN A 68 -4.17 5.47 -12.04
C GLN A 68 -3.41 6.41 -11.10
N VAL A 69 -2.24 6.01 -10.64
CA VAL A 69 -1.38 6.87 -9.80
C VAL A 69 -0.98 8.12 -10.58
N GLU A 70 -0.56 7.97 -11.83
CA GLU A 70 -0.18 9.09 -12.67
C GLU A 70 -1.33 10.06 -12.88
N ALA A 71 -2.55 9.55 -13.06
CA ALA A 71 -3.73 10.38 -13.23
C ALA A 71 -4.06 11.21 -11.98
N VAL A 72 -3.83 10.65 -10.80
CA VAL A 72 -4.11 11.32 -9.52
C VAL A 72 -2.95 12.22 -9.09
N ALA A 73 -1.73 11.74 -9.22
CA ALA A 73 -0.53 12.40 -8.71
C ALA A 73 0.64 12.19 -9.68
N PRO A 74 0.72 13.02 -10.75
CA PRO A 74 1.77 12.84 -11.77
C PRO A 74 3.19 12.94 -11.23
N GLU A 75 3.38 13.60 -10.09
CA GLU A 75 4.71 13.76 -9.49
C GLU A 75 5.10 12.62 -8.56
N ALA A 76 4.15 11.74 -8.21
CA ALA A 76 4.45 10.61 -7.36
C ALA A 76 5.22 9.53 -8.12
N SER A 77 6.09 8.85 -7.40
CA SER A 77 6.74 7.64 -7.92
C SER A 77 5.81 6.45 -7.67
N PHE A 78 5.96 5.42 -8.49
CA PHE A 78 5.18 4.20 -8.35
C PHE A 78 6.11 3.00 -8.21
N ARG A 79 5.72 2.08 -7.32
CA ARG A 79 6.42 0.81 -7.12
C ARG A 79 5.40 -0.27 -6.83
N TYR A 80 5.62 -1.49 -7.29
CA TYR A 80 4.81 -2.62 -6.86
C TYR A 80 5.70 -3.73 -6.33
N GLU A 81 5.12 -4.53 -5.44
CA GLU A 81 5.79 -5.66 -4.82
C GLU A 81 4.88 -6.88 -4.86
N VAL A 82 5.46 -8.05 -5.02
CA VAL A 82 4.76 -9.32 -4.96
C VAL A 82 5.25 -10.06 -3.74
N PRO A 83 4.37 -10.33 -2.75
CA PRO A 83 4.77 -11.10 -1.57
C PRO A 83 5.22 -12.51 -1.94
N GLU A 84 6.24 -13.02 -1.28
CA GLU A 84 6.82 -14.30 -1.65
C GLU A 84 6.00 -15.52 -1.25
N ASP A 85 5.43 -15.55 -0.06
CA ASP A 85 4.75 -16.74 0.44
C ASP A 85 3.30 -16.48 0.80
N VAL A 86 2.39 -17.04 0.02
CA VAL A 86 0.98 -16.97 0.29
C VAL A 86 0.44 -18.38 0.47
N SER A 87 0.11 -18.75 1.70
CA SER A 87 -0.36 -20.10 2.00
C SER A 87 -1.87 -20.20 2.19
N SER A 88 -2.55 -19.08 2.52
CA SER A 88 -4.00 -19.06 2.70
C SER A 88 -4.52 -17.64 2.59
N MET A 89 -5.84 -17.49 2.40
CA MET A 89 -6.45 -16.14 2.29
C MET A 89 -6.23 -15.30 3.54
N ALA A 90 -6.24 -15.91 4.71
CA ALA A 90 -5.96 -15.20 5.95
C ALA A 90 -4.53 -14.68 6.00
N SER A 91 -3.60 -15.44 5.42
CA SER A 91 -2.19 -15.06 5.36
C SER A 91 -1.93 -13.97 4.33
N ILE A 92 -2.75 -13.86 3.27
CA ILE A 92 -2.56 -12.87 2.22
C ILE A 92 -2.62 -11.46 2.78
N THR A 93 -3.63 -11.16 3.59
CA THR A 93 -3.75 -9.84 4.19
C THR A 93 -2.55 -9.52 5.08
N THR A 94 -2.07 -10.49 5.83
CA THR A 94 -0.88 -10.34 6.67
C THR A 94 0.35 -10.08 5.82
N ASP A 95 0.50 -10.80 4.72
CA ASP A 95 1.63 -10.63 3.80
C ASP A 95 1.62 -9.26 3.14
N VAL A 96 0.44 -8.76 2.77
CA VAL A 96 0.30 -7.42 2.20
C VAL A 96 0.77 -6.36 3.21
N VAL A 97 0.28 -6.45 4.44
CA VAL A 97 0.65 -5.49 5.50
C VAL A 97 2.15 -5.57 5.79
N ARG A 98 2.69 -6.78 5.88
CA ARG A 98 4.12 -6.98 6.12
C ARG A 98 4.95 -6.34 5.00
N THR A 99 4.55 -6.52 3.74
CA THR A 99 5.24 -5.94 2.60
C THR A 99 5.22 -4.41 2.65
N VAL A 100 4.07 -3.82 2.97
CA VAL A 100 3.97 -2.36 3.14
C VAL A 100 4.95 -1.88 4.21
N ARG A 101 5.00 -2.57 5.34
CA ARG A 101 5.90 -2.19 6.43
C ARG A 101 7.38 -2.36 6.06
N GLN A 102 7.70 -3.41 5.32
CA GLN A 102 9.06 -3.62 4.83
C GLN A 102 9.49 -2.49 3.90
N VAL A 103 8.64 -2.10 2.96
CA VAL A 103 8.94 -1.00 2.05
C VAL A 103 9.05 0.31 2.81
N ALA A 104 8.16 0.55 3.77
CA ALA A 104 8.21 1.76 4.61
C ALA A 104 9.57 1.89 5.31
N ASN A 105 10.08 0.79 5.84
CA ASN A 105 11.40 0.77 6.48
C ASN A 105 12.53 0.93 5.46
N GLU A 106 12.41 0.25 4.33
CA GLU A 106 13.44 0.29 3.27
C GLU A 106 13.62 1.69 2.70
N VAL A 107 12.53 2.43 2.48
CA VAL A 107 12.59 3.78 1.91
C VAL A 107 12.68 4.87 2.99
N ASP A 108 12.72 4.46 4.25
CA ASP A 108 12.76 5.38 5.38
C ASP A 108 11.58 6.37 5.35
N ALA A 109 10.37 5.82 5.23
CA ALA A 109 9.17 6.63 5.16
C ALA A 109 8.97 7.42 6.45
N SER A 110 8.59 8.69 6.32
CA SER A 110 8.27 9.53 7.46
C SER A 110 6.80 9.37 7.86
N ILE A 111 5.92 9.25 6.88
CA ILE A 111 4.48 9.09 7.10
C ILE A 111 3.94 8.09 6.08
N VAL A 112 3.03 7.23 6.55
CA VAL A 112 2.26 6.34 5.67
C VAL A 112 0.81 6.83 5.64
N PHE A 113 0.29 7.09 4.46
CA PHE A 113 -1.09 7.56 4.26
C PHE A 113 -1.96 6.38 3.83
N VAL A 114 -2.91 5.99 4.68
CA VAL A 114 -3.73 4.79 4.44
C VAL A 114 -5.21 5.07 4.59
N GLY A 115 -6.04 4.30 3.91
CA GLY A 115 -7.48 4.28 4.16
C GLY A 115 -7.78 3.66 5.52
N SER A 116 -8.89 4.05 6.11
CA SER A 116 -9.27 3.58 7.45
C SER A 116 -9.42 2.06 7.56
N GLU A 117 -9.71 1.38 6.46
CA GLU A 117 -9.84 -0.06 6.41
C GLU A 117 -8.55 -0.78 6.80
N ASN A 118 -7.40 -0.19 6.50
CA ASN A 118 -6.09 -0.80 6.70
C ASN A 118 -5.26 -0.11 7.77
N ALA A 119 -5.74 1.00 8.32
CA ALA A 119 -4.95 1.83 9.22
C ALA A 119 -4.50 1.09 10.47
N GLY A 120 -5.39 0.34 11.09
CA GLY A 120 -5.07 -0.40 12.32
C GLY A 120 -3.99 -1.45 12.11
N ARG A 121 -3.95 -2.05 10.94
CA ARG A 121 -2.98 -3.10 10.61
C ARG A 121 -1.59 -2.53 10.32
N VAL A 122 -1.54 -1.37 9.68
CA VAL A 122 -0.27 -0.72 9.34
C VAL A 122 0.33 -0.05 10.56
N SER A 123 -0.50 0.56 11.41
CA SER A 123 -0.05 1.31 12.58
C SER A 123 0.23 0.45 13.79
N THR A 124 -0.38 -0.73 13.88
CA THR A 124 -0.19 -1.62 15.03
C THR A 124 1.06 -2.46 14.84
N PRO A 125 1.92 -2.58 15.86
CA PRO A 125 3.06 -3.49 15.77
C PRO A 125 2.57 -4.90 15.50
N VAL A 126 3.30 -5.63 14.64
CA VAL A 126 3.01 -7.04 14.46
C VAL A 126 3.52 -7.74 15.71
N SER A 127 2.64 -7.96 16.66
CA SER A 127 3.00 -8.70 17.85
C SER A 127 2.56 -10.14 17.68
N SER A 128 3.53 -11.04 17.63
CA SER A 128 3.28 -12.43 17.95
C SER A 128 3.75 -12.63 19.38
N VAL A 129 3.28 -13.69 20.00
CA VAL A 129 3.71 -14.01 21.36
C VAL A 129 5.23 -14.12 21.37
N GLY A 130 5.89 -13.30 22.15
CA GLY A 130 7.34 -13.29 22.25
C GLY A 130 8.07 -12.35 21.31
N SER A 131 7.33 -11.58 20.50
CA SER A 131 7.97 -10.59 19.63
C SER A 131 8.56 -9.44 20.43
N PRO A 132 9.77 -8.96 20.06
CA PRO A 132 10.37 -7.84 20.75
C PRO A 132 9.58 -6.55 20.54
N VAL A 133 9.58 -5.70 21.55
CA VAL A 133 8.94 -4.38 21.48
C VAL A 133 9.56 -3.48 20.41
N SER A 134 10.77 -3.83 19.96
CA SER A 134 11.50 -3.07 18.96
C SER A 134 10.88 -3.10 17.55
N GLU A 135 9.77 -3.80 17.36
CA GLU A 135 9.08 -3.88 16.08
C GLU A 135 8.04 -2.78 15.88
N ASP A 136 7.98 -1.79 16.75
CA ASP A 136 7.09 -0.66 16.57
C ASP A 136 7.42 0.08 15.27
N PRO A 137 6.39 0.50 14.52
CA PRO A 137 6.63 1.26 13.29
C PRO A 137 7.42 2.54 13.56
N GLN A 138 8.38 2.83 12.68
CA GLN A 138 9.22 4.02 12.76
C GLN A 138 8.64 5.22 12.00
N TYR A 139 7.41 5.12 11.54
CA TYR A 139 6.74 6.16 10.76
C TYR A 139 5.42 6.56 11.39
N ASP A 140 5.00 7.77 11.11
CA ASP A 140 3.67 8.22 11.47
C ASP A 140 2.64 7.67 10.49
N VAL A 141 1.38 7.61 10.90
CA VAL A 141 0.29 7.14 10.05
C VAL A 141 -0.78 8.21 9.93
N HIS A 142 -1.11 8.57 8.69
CA HIS A 142 -2.22 9.46 8.38
C HIS A 142 -3.39 8.61 7.88
N ILE A 143 -4.50 8.66 8.57
CA ILE A 143 -5.65 7.81 8.28
C ILE A 143 -6.70 8.61 7.52
N VAL A 144 -7.07 8.11 6.33
CA VAL A 144 -8.13 8.69 5.51
C VAL A 144 -9.42 7.94 5.77
N ARG A 145 -10.43 8.64 6.27
CA ARG A 145 -11.72 8.04 6.64
C ARG A 145 -12.81 8.31 5.61
N HIS A 146 -12.64 9.31 4.77
CA HIS A 146 -13.63 9.70 3.77
C HIS A 146 -12.94 9.98 2.44
N ALA A 147 -13.49 9.39 1.40
CA ALA A 147 -13.02 9.64 0.05
C ALA A 147 -13.45 11.04 -0.44
#